data_1fca55d1b0bcf0669b4f624fc1aefd72
#
_entry.id   1fca55d1b0bcf0669b4f624fc1aefd72
#
_cell.length_a   1.000
_cell.length_b   1.000
_cell.length_c   1.000
_cell.angle_alpha   90.00
_cell.angle_beta   90.00
_cell.angle_gamma   90.00
#
_symmetry.space_group_name_H-M   'P 1'
#
loop_
_entity.id
_entity.type
_entity.pdbx_description
1 polymer ?
#
loop_
_entity_poly.entity_id
_entity_poly.type
_entity_poly.pdbx_seq_one_letter_code
_entity_poly.pdbx_strand_id
1 'polypeptide(L)'
;TPSGDEAGLAPRNPVTLPLPRIDTDHTPPQKGTDAAPSLTTALPAPLPDPAPPEAARDESMVFATTSRRFHLEYEVKDGLAVKEVQLWGTLDHGKSWQKWGLDTDQSSPLHIATHEDGLYGFRIVIVENSGHAENLPAPGDDADVWIRVESNEDRP
;
A
#
# COMPACT_ATOMS: atom_id res chain seq x y z
N THR A 1 -37.31 33.14 34.08
CA THR A 1 -36.01 32.74 34.64
C THR A 1 -35.56 31.43 34.03
N PRO A 2 -34.61 31.42 33.15
CA PRO A 2 -34.02 30.19 32.70
C PRO A 2 -33.17 29.65 33.83
N SER A 3 -33.61 28.61 34.42
CA SER A 3 -32.76 27.80 35.26
C SER A 3 -31.72 27.17 34.36
N GLY A 4 -30.54 27.69 34.45
CA GLY A 4 -29.40 27.02 33.86
C GLY A 4 -29.23 25.68 34.53
N ASP A 5 -29.68 24.67 33.89
CA ASP A 5 -29.36 23.31 34.28
C ASP A 5 -27.91 23.08 33.93
N GLU A 6 -27.10 23.38 34.89
CA GLU A 6 -25.71 23.05 34.92
C GLU A 6 -25.63 21.53 35.00
N ALA A 7 -25.69 20.89 33.87
CA ALA A 7 -25.36 19.49 33.79
C ALA A 7 -23.90 19.36 34.18
N GLY A 8 -23.67 19.13 35.45
CA GLY A 8 -22.34 18.85 35.97
C GLY A 8 -21.77 17.70 35.22
N LEU A 9 -20.84 17.99 34.35
CA LEU A 9 -19.96 17.02 33.77
C LEU A 9 -19.21 16.39 34.94
N ALA A 10 -19.65 15.21 35.31
CA ALA A 10 -18.90 14.41 36.26
C ALA A 10 -17.48 14.26 35.73
N PRO A 11 -16.49 14.59 36.50
CA PRO A 11 -15.13 14.38 36.09
C PRO A 11 -14.98 12.88 35.78
N ARG A 12 -14.75 12.58 34.53
CA ARG A 12 -14.34 11.23 34.17
C ARG A 12 -13.00 11.03 34.81
N ASN A 13 -12.99 10.26 35.86
CA ASN A 13 -11.74 9.78 36.39
C ASN A 13 -10.99 9.13 35.23
N PRO A 14 -9.79 9.56 34.96
CA PRO A 14 -8.97 8.81 34.03
C PRO A 14 -8.88 7.40 34.60
N VAL A 15 -9.42 6.48 33.88
CA VAL A 15 -9.17 5.07 34.16
C VAL A 15 -7.69 4.89 33.93
N THR A 16 -6.94 5.00 34.99
CA THR A 16 -5.54 4.63 34.97
C THR A 16 -5.53 3.12 34.81
N LEU A 17 -5.37 2.70 33.56
CA LEU A 17 -5.10 1.32 33.28
C LEU A 17 -3.80 0.96 34.02
N PRO A 18 -3.81 -0.04 34.88
CA PRO A 18 -2.58 -0.48 35.47
C PRO A 18 -1.66 -0.91 34.34
N LEU A 19 -0.57 -0.21 34.24
CA LEU A 19 0.51 -0.64 33.35
C LEU A 19 0.84 -2.11 33.72
N PRO A 20 0.94 -2.97 32.73
CA PRO A 20 1.42 -4.30 33.00
C PRO A 20 2.78 -4.16 33.65
N ARG A 21 2.87 -4.56 34.88
CA ARG A 21 4.16 -4.71 35.51
C ARG A 21 4.87 -5.80 34.74
N ILE A 22 5.80 -5.38 33.93
CA ILE A 22 6.77 -6.32 33.42
C ILE A 22 7.63 -6.66 34.63
N ASP A 23 7.34 -7.74 35.27
CA ASP A 23 8.26 -8.32 36.21
C ASP A 23 9.50 -8.75 35.42
N THR A 24 10.40 -7.83 35.33
CA THR A 24 11.74 -8.10 34.79
C THR A 24 12.59 -8.88 35.76
N ASP A 25 12.00 -9.35 36.85
CA ASP A 25 12.70 -10.20 37.78
C ASP A 25 12.52 -11.68 37.42
N HIS A 26 12.55 -11.96 36.13
CA HIS A 26 12.85 -13.29 35.67
C HIS A 26 14.34 -13.34 35.36
N THR A 27 15.11 -13.22 36.38
CA THR A 27 16.48 -13.71 36.30
C THR A 27 16.33 -15.22 36.08
N PRO A 28 16.60 -15.75 34.94
CA PRO A 28 16.66 -17.17 34.76
C PRO A 28 17.70 -17.65 35.76
N PRO A 29 17.44 -18.68 36.53
CA PRO A 29 18.46 -19.20 37.41
C PRO A 29 19.65 -19.51 36.50
N GLN A 30 20.64 -18.74 36.64
CA GLN A 30 21.95 -19.07 36.13
C GLN A 30 22.37 -20.28 36.93
N LYS A 31 21.82 -21.40 36.62
CA LYS A 31 22.55 -22.60 36.86
C LYS A 31 23.76 -22.46 35.97
N GLY A 32 24.86 -22.11 36.56
CA GLY A 32 26.14 -22.34 35.98
C GLY A 32 26.28 -23.81 35.66
N THR A 33 25.48 -24.27 34.81
CA THR A 33 25.76 -25.47 34.10
C THR A 33 26.92 -25.06 33.25
N ASP A 34 28.02 -25.57 33.61
CA ASP A 34 28.96 -25.97 32.63
C ASP A 34 28.18 -26.51 31.44
N ALA A 35 27.65 -25.65 30.66
CA ALA A 35 27.34 -26.01 29.33
C ALA A 35 28.69 -26.26 28.73
N ALA A 36 29.07 -27.53 28.77
CA ALA A 36 30.08 -27.97 27.88
C ALA A 36 29.80 -27.26 26.56
N PRO A 37 30.75 -26.57 25.97
CA PRO A 37 30.52 -26.05 24.66
C PRO A 37 30.19 -27.23 23.80
N SER A 38 28.93 -27.50 23.69
CA SER A 38 28.48 -28.27 22.60
C SER A 38 28.97 -27.46 21.41
N LEU A 39 30.05 -27.91 20.88
CA LEU A 39 30.35 -27.58 19.51
C LEU A 39 29.26 -28.20 18.66
N THR A 40 28.07 -27.83 18.97
CA THR A 40 27.06 -27.83 17.96
C THR A 40 27.62 -26.84 16.98
N THR A 41 28.30 -27.33 16.01
CA THR A 41 28.45 -26.63 14.78
C THR A 41 27.05 -26.22 14.45
N ALA A 42 26.68 -25.02 14.88
CA ALA A 42 25.45 -24.44 14.43
C ALA A 42 25.59 -24.45 12.91
N LEU A 43 24.90 -25.36 12.30
CA LEU A 43 24.65 -25.30 10.88
C LEU A 43 24.25 -23.85 10.64
N PRO A 44 24.98 -23.11 9.81
CA PRO A 44 24.56 -21.78 9.49
C PRO A 44 23.09 -21.88 9.15
N ALA A 45 22.28 -21.09 9.85
CA ALA A 45 20.85 -21.06 9.59
C ALA A 45 20.71 -21.02 8.07
N PRO A 46 19.91 -21.89 7.46
CA PRO A 46 19.75 -21.86 6.03
C PRO A 46 19.46 -20.41 5.70
N LEU A 47 20.31 -19.84 4.88
CA LEU A 47 20.07 -18.52 4.32
C LEU A 47 18.60 -18.51 3.93
N PRO A 48 17.82 -17.51 4.37
CA PRO A 48 16.43 -17.44 3.95
C PRO A 48 16.49 -17.61 2.43
N ASP A 49 15.76 -18.57 1.94
CA ASP A 49 15.61 -18.76 0.52
C ASP A 49 15.48 -17.38 -0.12
N PRO A 50 16.28 -17.04 -1.11
CA PRO A 50 16.10 -15.76 -1.76
C PRO A 50 14.62 -15.70 -2.11
N ALA A 51 13.94 -14.70 -1.54
CA ALA A 51 12.55 -14.51 -1.83
C ALA A 51 12.38 -14.71 -3.34
N PRO A 52 11.45 -15.54 -3.78
CA PRO A 52 11.31 -15.81 -5.20
C PRO A 52 11.32 -14.45 -5.89
N PRO A 53 12.16 -14.28 -6.89
CA PRO A 53 12.28 -12.98 -7.53
C PRO A 53 10.87 -12.53 -7.86
N GLU A 54 10.50 -11.36 -7.38
CA GLU A 54 9.16 -10.79 -7.64
C GLU A 54 8.86 -10.72 -9.14
N ALA A 55 9.85 -10.94 -9.97
CA ALA A 55 9.77 -11.17 -11.39
C ALA A 55 8.95 -12.41 -11.82
N ALA A 56 8.60 -13.31 -10.92
CA ALA A 56 7.71 -14.44 -11.22
C ALA A 56 6.23 -14.06 -11.21
N ARG A 57 5.91 -12.86 -10.79
CA ARG A 57 4.62 -12.30 -11.13
C ARG A 57 4.68 -11.94 -12.59
N ASP A 58 3.80 -12.55 -13.36
CA ASP A 58 3.57 -12.25 -14.76
C ASP A 58 4.19 -10.90 -15.10
N GLU A 59 5.08 -10.87 -16.06
CA GLU A 59 5.65 -9.62 -16.54
C GLU A 59 4.53 -8.75 -17.10
N SER A 60 3.60 -8.43 -16.23
CA SER A 60 2.50 -7.55 -16.45
C SER A 60 3.13 -6.24 -16.86
N MET A 61 3.36 -6.13 -18.11
CA MET A 61 3.83 -4.99 -18.86
C MET A 61 4.40 -3.86 -17.99
N VAL A 62 5.66 -4.03 -17.56
CA VAL A 62 6.38 -2.94 -16.91
C VAL A 62 6.92 -2.03 -18.01
N PHE A 63 6.36 -0.87 -18.12
CA PHE A 63 6.85 0.15 -19.04
C PHE A 63 7.84 1.06 -18.32
N ALA A 64 8.96 1.34 -18.95
CA ALA A 64 9.91 2.32 -18.45
C ALA A 64 9.74 3.63 -19.22
N THR A 65 9.71 4.74 -18.51
CA THR A 65 9.66 6.08 -19.09
C THR A 65 10.61 7.02 -18.38
N THR A 66 11.21 7.93 -19.15
CA THR A 66 12.05 9.00 -18.61
C THR A 66 11.26 10.27 -18.33
N SER A 67 9.99 10.26 -18.67
CA SER A 67 9.12 11.41 -18.49
C SER A 67 8.19 11.18 -17.28
N ARG A 68 8.09 12.18 -16.44
CA ARG A 68 7.11 12.20 -15.34
C ARG A 68 5.68 12.45 -15.82
N ARG A 69 5.52 12.77 -17.10
CA ARG A 69 4.22 12.93 -17.75
C ARG A 69 4.10 11.88 -18.84
N PHE A 70 3.08 11.07 -18.73
CA PHE A 70 2.77 10.02 -19.69
C PHE A 70 1.26 9.84 -19.80
N HIS A 71 0.84 8.98 -20.66
CA HIS A 71 -0.56 8.68 -20.85
C HIS A 71 -0.81 7.18 -20.83
N LEU A 72 -1.98 6.80 -20.37
CA LEU A 72 -2.48 5.43 -20.43
C LEU A 72 -3.68 5.37 -21.36
N GLU A 73 -3.62 4.44 -22.28
CA GLU A 73 -4.74 4.11 -23.13
C GLU A 73 -5.66 3.13 -22.40
N TYR A 74 -6.94 3.32 -22.55
CA TYR A 74 -7.95 2.41 -22.03
C TYR A 74 -9.12 2.29 -23.00
N GLU A 75 -9.82 1.19 -22.91
CA GLU A 75 -11.02 0.95 -23.72
C GLU A 75 -12.24 0.78 -22.81
N VAL A 76 -13.30 1.44 -23.15
CA VAL A 76 -14.61 1.24 -22.53
C VAL A 76 -15.40 0.34 -23.44
N LYS A 77 -15.98 -0.71 -22.87
CA LYS A 77 -16.84 -1.63 -23.62
C LYS A 77 -18.04 -0.89 -24.19
N ASP A 78 -18.31 -1.12 -25.43
CA ASP A 78 -19.49 -0.56 -26.11
C ASP A 78 -20.79 -0.92 -25.39
N GLY A 79 -21.64 0.06 -25.21
CA GLY A 79 -22.94 -0.14 -24.56
C GLY A 79 -22.91 -0.03 -23.03
N LEU A 80 -21.77 0.20 -22.43
CA LEU A 80 -21.67 0.46 -21.00
C LEU A 80 -22.03 1.92 -20.72
N ALA A 81 -22.99 2.14 -19.85
CA ALA A 81 -23.34 3.49 -19.41
C ALA A 81 -22.35 3.97 -18.34
N VAL A 82 -21.24 4.53 -18.80
CA VAL A 82 -20.16 5.00 -17.93
C VAL A 82 -20.49 6.35 -17.32
N LYS A 83 -20.39 6.45 -16.01
CA LYS A 83 -20.54 7.70 -15.27
C LYS A 83 -19.20 8.42 -15.16
N GLU A 84 -18.17 7.69 -14.81
CA GLU A 84 -16.81 8.23 -14.65
C GLU A 84 -15.76 7.13 -14.79
N VAL A 85 -14.58 7.52 -15.19
CA VAL A 85 -13.41 6.66 -15.23
C VAL A 85 -12.42 7.16 -14.18
N GLN A 86 -12.04 6.30 -13.27
CA GLN A 86 -11.14 6.61 -12.17
C GLN A 86 -9.79 5.95 -12.40
N LEU A 87 -8.73 6.68 -12.13
CA LEU A 87 -7.39 6.14 -12.08
C LEU A 87 -7.00 5.89 -10.63
N TRP A 88 -6.65 4.67 -10.33
CA TRP A 88 -6.10 4.27 -9.05
C TRP A 88 -4.63 3.93 -9.19
N GLY A 89 -3.83 4.35 -8.21
CA GLY A 89 -2.39 4.13 -8.22
C GLY A 89 -1.87 3.55 -6.93
N THR A 90 -0.82 2.77 -7.04
CA THR A 90 -0.07 2.20 -5.92
C THR A 90 1.43 2.48 -6.08
N LEU A 91 2.09 2.73 -4.97
CA LEU A 91 3.54 2.94 -4.88
C LEU A 91 4.24 1.82 -4.11
N ASP A 92 3.48 0.93 -3.50
CA ASP A 92 3.94 -0.09 -2.58
C ASP A 92 3.62 -1.52 -3.05
N HIS A 93 3.58 -1.71 -4.35
CA HIS A 93 3.30 -2.99 -4.99
C HIS A 93 1.89 -3.53 -4.67
N GLY A 94 0.90 -2.66 -4.68
CA GLY A 94 -0.49 -3.05 -4.49
C GLY A 94 -0.92 -3.23 -3.04
N LYS A 95 -0.06 -2.95 -2.07
CA LYS A 95 -0.42 -3.05 -0.64
C LYS A 95 -1.41 -1.98 -0.23
N SER A 96 -1.27 -0.80 -0.81
CA SER A 96 -2.21 0.28 -0.65
C SER A 96 -2.56 0.91 -2.00
N TRP A 97 -3.79 1.33 -2.13
CA TRP A 97 -4.31 1.97 -3.33
C TRP A 97 -4.89 3.32 -3.00
N GLN A 98 -4.64 4.27 -3.85
CA GLN A 98 -5.21 5.60 -3.74
C GLN A 98 -5.76 6.07 -5.08
N LYS A 99 -6.82 6.85 -5.02
CA LYS A 99 -7.36 7.47 -6.21
C LYS A 99 -6.37 8.53 -6.70
N TRP A 100 -5.83 8.31 -7.88
CA TRP A 100 -4.82 9.19 -8.47
C TRP A 100 -5.42 10.31 -9.30
N GLY A 101 -6.45 9.97 -10.05
CA GLY A 101 -7.11 10.90 -10.93
C GLY A 101 -8.51 10.47 -11.33
N LEU A 102 -9.18 11.39 -11.98
CA LEU A 102 -10.51 11.22 -12.53
C LEU A 102 -10.48 11.66 -13.98
N ASP A 103 -10.94 10.81 -14.87
CA ASP A 103 -11.18 11.18 -16.24
C ASP A 103 -12.62 11.65 -16.38
N THR A 104 -12.78 12.94 -16.60
CA THR A 104 -14.08 13.59 -16.68
C THR A 104 -14.66 13.61 -18.09
N ASP A 105 -13.80 13.54 -19.09
CA ASP A 105 -14.21 13.52 -20.48
C ASP A 105 -14.40 12.12 -21.07
N GLN A 106 -14.03 11.11 -20.28
CA GLN A 106 -14.16 9.69 -20.63
C GLN A 106 -13.52 9.36 -21.98
N SER A 107 -12.45 10.04 -22.26
CA SER A 107 -11.73 9.93 -23.54
C SER A 107 -10.33 9.39 -23.33
N SER A 108 -10.03 8.25 -23.92
CA SER A 108 -8.66 7.74 -23.98
C SER A 108 -7.81 8.63 -24.92
N PRO A 109 -6.56 8.92 -24.56
CA PRO A 109 -5.81 8.43 -23.41
C PRO A 109 -5.95 9.30 -22.15
N LEU A 110 -5.80 8.66 -21.00
CA LEU A 110 -5.75 9.35 -19.71
C LEU A 110 -4.35 9.90 -19.44
N HIS A 111 -4.25 11.18 -19.20
CA HIS A 111 -2.98 11.86 -18.91
C HIS A 111 -2.60 11.77 -17.44
N ILE A 112 -1.39 11.31 -17.18
CA ILE A 112 -0.87 11.09 -15.84
C ILE A 112 0.38 11.93 -15.63
N ALA A 113 0.51 12.53 -14.46
CA ALA A 113 1.70 13.20 -14.01
C ALA A 113 2.14 12.61 -12.65
N THR A 114 3.42 12.29 -12.56
CA THR A 114 4.06 11.86 -11.30
C THR A 114 4.99 12.95 -10.81
N HIS A 115 5.22 12.99 -9.50
CA HIS A 115 6.09 13.99 -8.90
C HIS A 115 7.51 13.48 -8.67
N GLU A 116 7.65 12.20 -8.51
CA GLU A 116 8.90 11.54 -8.17
C GLU A 116 9.21 10.40 -9.14
N ASP A 117 10.44 9.98 -9.15
CA ASP A 117 10.86 8.79 -9.87
C ASP A 117 10.53 7.55 -9.03
N GLY A 118 10.23 6.46 -9.66
CA GLY A 118 9.87 5.23 -8.97
C GLY A 118 9.02 4.29 -9.80
N LEU A 119 8.62 3.21 -9.16
CA LEU A 119 7.73 2.23 -9.76
C LEU A 119 6.29 2.50 -9.32
N TYR A 120 5.45 2.73 -10.28
CA TYR A 120 4.03 3.02 -10.10
C TYR A 120 3.19 1.89 -10.67
N GLY A 121 2.25 1.39 -9.91
CA GLY A 121 1.21 0.53 -10.43
C GLY A 121 -0.07 1.32 -10.66
N PHE A 122 -0.73 1.12 -11.76
CA PHE A 122 -1.99 1.78 -12.08
C PHE A 122 -3.08 0.77 -12.42
N ARG A 123 -4.30 1.13 -12.03
CA ARG A 123 -5.51 0.40 -12.38
C ARG A 123 -6.59 1.39 -12.79
N ILE A 124 -7.28 1.09 -13.86
CA ILE A 124 -8.39 1.90 -14.34
C ILE A 124 -9.69 1.27 -13.85
N VAL A 125 -10.47 2.07 -13.15
CA VAL A 125 -11.75 1.69 -12.60
C VAL A 125 -12.86 2.41 -13.35
N ILE A 126 -13.74 1.65 -13.95
CA ILE A 126 -14.89 2.19 -14.67
C ILE A 126 -16.08 2.17 -13.71
N VAL A 127 -16.68 3.33 -13.50
CA VAL A 127 -17.88 3.48 -12.68
C VAL A 127 -19.07 3.69 -13.59
N GLU A 128 -20.05 2.81 -13.48
CA GLU A 128 -21.28 2.89 -14.22
C GLU A 128 -22.26 3.94 -13.66
N ASN A 129 -23.22 4.34 -14.44
CA ASN A 129 -24.31 5.23 -13.99
C ASN A 129 -25.13 4.66 -12.84
N SER A 130 -25.15 3.34 -12.69
CA SER A 130 -25.74 2.65 -11.56
C SER A 130 -24.99 2.87 -10.24
N GLY A 131 -23.77 3.38 -10.31
CA GLY A 131 -22.84 3.49 -9.18
C GLY A 131 -21.99 2.25 -8.95
N HIS A 132 -22.14 1.24 -9.79
CA HIS A 132 -21.30 0.05 -9.75
C HIS A 132 -19.92 0.37 -10.29
N ALA A 133 -18.88 0.02 -9.54
CA ALA A 133 -17.50 0.16 -9.97
C ALA A 133 -16.91 -1.21 -10.27
N GLU A 134 -16.49 -1.41 -11.50
CA GLU A 134 -15.76 -2.63 -11.88
C GLU A 134 -14.28 -2.46 -11.56
N ASN A 135 -13.68 -3.54 -11.08
CA ASN A 135 -12.24 -3.63 -10.81
C ASN A 135 -11.69 -2.65 -9.77
N LEU A 136 -12.51 -2.28 -8.79
CA LEU A 136 -12.02 -1.45 -7.68
C LEU A 136 -10.88 -2.19 -6.97
N PRO A 137 -9.68 -1.58 -6.88
CA PRO A 137 -8.53 -2.26 -6.29
C PRO A 137 -8.71 -2.42 -4.78
N ALA A 138 -8.33 -3.59 -4.29
CA ALA A 138 -8.24 -3.89 -2.87
C ALA A 138 -6.77 -4.00 -2.44
N PRO A 139 -6.47 -3.81 -1.16
CA PRO A 139 -5.11 -4.05 -0.65
C PRO A 139 -4.64 -5.46 -0.95
N GLY A 140 -3.52 -5.57 -1.65
CA GLY A 140 -2.96 -6.83 -2.10
C GLY A 140 -3.25 -7.21 -3.55
N ASP A 141 -4.05 -6.43 -4.24
CA ASP A 141 -4.30 -6.64 -5.67
C ASP A 141 -3.11 -6.18 -6.51
N ASP A 142 -2.95 -6.83 -7.65
CA ASP A 142 -1.95 -6.42 -8.63
C ASP A 142 -2.45 -5.27 -9.49
N ALA A 143 -1.54 -4.46 -9.99
CA ALA A 143 -1.84 -3.41 -10.94
C ALA A 143 -2.08 -3.98 -12.34
N ASP A 144 -2.91 -3.30 -13.12
CA ASP A 144 -3.13 -3.65 -14.53
C ASP A 144 -1.90 -3.30 -15.38
N VAL A 145 -1.20 -2.25 -14.99
CA VAL A 145 0.03 -1.79 -15.64
C VAL A 145 1.01 -1.26 -14.61
N TRP A 146 2.28 -1.57 -14.80
CA TRP A 146 3.37 -1.05 -14.01
C TRP A 146 4.21 -0.09 -14.84
N ILE A 147 4.49 1.08 -14.31
CA ILE A 147 5.29 2.11 -14.98
C ILE A 147 6.45 2.50 -14.09
N ARG A 148 7.65 2.31 -14.60
CA ARG A 148 8.87 2.79 -13.95
C ARG A 148 9.20 4.15 -14.54
N VAL A 149 9.22 5.14 -13.68
CA VAL A 149 9.61 6.49 -14.02
C VAL A 149 11.04 6.73 -13.56
N GLU A 150 11.91 7.04 -14.49
CA GLU A 150 13.32 7.36 -14.24
C GLU A 150 13.66 8.63 -15.00
N SER A 151 13.36 9.78 -14.41
CA SER A 151 13.64 11.06 -15.07
C SER A 151 15.12 11.35 -15.13
N ASN A 152 15.58 11.84 -16.26
CA ASN A 152 16.98 12.23 -16.45
C ASN A 152 17.30 13.63 -15.91
N GLU A 153 16.38 14.24 -15.16
CA GLU A 153 16.55 15.62 -14.72
C GLU A 153 17.72 15.85 -13.75
N ASP A 154 18.23 14.77 -13.14
CA ASP A 154 19.34 14.86 -12.17
C ASP A 154 20.66 14.29 -12.70
N ARG A 155 20.79 14.05 -13.98
CA ARG A 155 22.11 13.70 -14.52
C ARG A 155 22.85 14.97 -14.94
N PRO A 156 23.98 15.23 -14.25
CA PRO A 156 24.88 16.30 -14.70
C PRO A 156 25.44 16.03 -16.09
#